data_0f446ed91771a3d5d676f54559d42e06
#
_entry.id   0f446ed91771a3d5d676f54559d42e06
#
_cell.length_a   1.000
_cell.length_b   1.000
_cell.length_c   1.000
_cell.angle_alpha   90.00
_cell.angle_beta   90.00
_cell.angle_gamma   90.00
#
_symmetry.space_group_name_H-M   'P 1'
#
loop_
_entity.id
_entity.type
_entity.pdbx_description
1 polymer ?
#
loop_
_entity_poly.entity_id
_entity_poly.type
_entity_poly.pdbx_seq_one_letter_code
_entity_poly.pdbx_strand_id
1 'polypeptide(L)'
;MSINAGTNGRKGGSGAFVVETSGLTKRFGDRVAVDDVDLHVPRGSAFGYLGPNGAGKTTLIRMLLGLTDASSGTMQVLGRTVPAERARALRRVGAIVEEPRFHGYLTGRENLSVIAAAREPEAHDRIDGALTRVGLSQRADERVKRYSLGMRQRLGVARSLLADPKLLILDEPTNGLDPAGIHEFRDMIRGFVAEGRTVLLSSHLLDEVEKICDQVAIVDRGRVVMQGSVEDLAADGAPTILVATSDDTRALGVLAHHRAVETMSEEPEGIRVTLRCDVEAENAADDIGRRMFEAGLAIRHFERTRASLEERFLEITSRLEEAA
;
A
#
# COMPACT_ATOMS: atom_id res chain seq x y z
N MET A 1 11.37 21.83 7.73
CA MET A 1 11.12 22.56 6.46
C MET A 1 10.47 21.56 5.52
N SER A 2 9.15 21.65 5.32
CA SER A 2 8.41 20.73 4.46
C SER A 2 8.84 20.92 3.01
N ILE A 3 9.33 19.88 2.39
CA ILE A 3 9.58 19.87 0.95
C ILE A 3 8.22 19.64 0.27
N ASN A 4 7.55 20.75 -0.05
CA ASN A 4 6.35 20.76 -0.88
C ASN A 4 6.81 20.57 -2.34
N ALA A 5 6.85 19.34 -2.82
CA ALA A 5 6.94 19.05 -4.24
C ALA A 5 5.66 19.60 -4.89
N GLY A 6 5.83 20.50 -5.84
CA GLY A 6 4.82 21.36 -6.42
C GLY A 6 3.51 20.67 -6.77
N THR A 7 2.49 20.93 -6.00
CA THR A 7 1.11 20.65 -6.36
C THR A 7 0.71 21.59 -7.49
N ASN A 8 0.81 21.08 -8.71
CA ASN A 8 0.16 21.70 -9.87
C ASN A 8 -1.35 21.69 -9.58
N GLY A 9 -1.90 22.84 -9.24
CA GLY A 9 -3.27 23.05 -8.78
C GLY A 9 -4.31 22.64 -9.84
N ARG A 10 -4.59 21.37 -9.98
CA ARG A 10 -5.86 20.91 -10.54
C ARG A 10 -6.87 20.97 -9.41
N LYS A 11 -7.74 21.99 -9.44
CA LYS A 11 -9.01 22.00 -8.69
C LYS A 11 -9.75 20.71 -9.07
N GLY A 12 -9.60 19.66 -8.26
CA GLY A 12 -10.33 18.41 -8.39
C GLY A 12 -11.81 18.73 -8.23
N GLY A 13 -12.61 18.47 -9.27
CA GLY A 13 -14.06 18.60 -9.18
C GLY A 13 -14.57 17.75 -8.01
N SER A 14 -15.61 18.22 -7.31
CA SER A 14 -16.30 17.51 -6.24
C SER A 14 -16.62 16.07 -6.69
N GLY A 15 -15.88 15.07 -6.17
CA GLY A 15 -16.04 13.65 -6.51
C GLY A 15 -14.81 12.93 -7.05
N ALA A 16 -13.67 13.58 -7.20
CA ALA A 16 -12.41 12.96 -7.65
C ALA A 16 -11.84 11.98 -6.59
N PHE A 17 -12.04 12.30 -5.32
CA PHE A 17 -11.55 11.49 -4.20
C PHE A 17 -12.69 10.77 -3.46
N VAL A 18 -12.37 9.62 -2.89
CA VAL A 18 -13.31 8.86 -2.04
C VAL A 18 -12.98 8.98 -0.56
N VAL A 19 -11.73 9.34 -0.23
CA VAL A 19 -11.31 9.76 1.11
C VAL A 19 -10.55 11.06 0.97
N GLU A 20 -10.91 12.04 1.80
CA GLU A 20 -10.22 13.32 1.90
C GLU A 20 -10.06 13.66 3.38
N THR A 21 -8.85 14.01 3.81
CA THR A 21 -8.60 14.52 5.16
C THR A 21 -7.82 15.84 5.08
N SER A 22 -8.04 16.72 6.05
CA SER A 22 -7.29 17.95 6.17
C SER A 22 -6.94 18.23 7.62
N GLY A 23 -5.63 18.34 7.89
CA GLY A 23 -5.07 18.58 9.21
C GLY A 23 -5.46 17.50 10.23
N LEU A 24 -5.74 16.27 9.78
CA LEU A 24 -6.32 15.24 10.62
C LEU A 24 -5.34 14.81 11.70
N THR A 25 -5.73 14.98 12.96
CA THR A 25 -4.86 14.67 14.11
C THR A 25 -5.57 13.82 15.13
N LYS A 26 -4.84 12.87 15.72
CA LYS A 26 -5.29 12.06 16.86
C LYS A 26 -4.24 12.00 17.95
N ARG A 27 -4.65 12.42 19.14
CA ARG A 27 -3.85 12.34 20.37
C ARG A 27 -4.50 11.36 21.36
N PHE A 28 -3.67 10.60 22.04
CA PHE A 28 -4.03 9.75 23.17
C PHE A 28 -3.14 10.16 24.36
N GLY A 29 -3.66 11.02 25.24
CA GLY A 29 -2.84 11.69 26.26
C GLY A 29 -1.71 12.47 25.57
N ASP A 30 -0.47 12.20 25.97
CA ASP A 30 0.71 12.87 25.41
C ASP A 30 1.17 12.28 24.06
N ARG A 31 0.70 11.09 23.70
CA ARG A 31 1.09 10.43 22.43
C ARG A 31 0.25 10.96 21.27
N VAL A 32 0.92 11.47 20.24
CA VAL A 32 0.31 11.78 18.95
C VAL A 32 0.41 10.55 18.05
N ALA A 33 -0.73 9.96 17.71
CA ALA A 33 -0.78 8.76 16.87
C ALA A 33 -0.99 9.07 15.39
N VAL A 34 -1.67 10.18 15.08
CA VAL A 34 -1.84 10.75 13.74
C VAL A 34 -1.63 12.26 13.90
N ASP A 35 -0.81 12.87 13.08
CA ASP A 35 -0.34 14.24 13.24
C ASP A 35 -0.40 14.99 11.91
N ASP A 36 -1.38 15.90 11.80
CA ASP A 36 -1.57 16.83 10.68
C ASP A 36 -1.62 16.13 9.30
N VAL A 37 -2.46 15.09 9.18
CA VAL A 37 -2.53 14.24 7.98
C VAL A 37 -3.50 14.82 6.97
N ASP A 38 -2.96 15.18 5.80
CA ASP A 38 -3.69 15.48 4.57
C ASP A 38 -3.61 14.27 3.63
N LEU A 39 -4.74 13.59 3.44
CA LEU A 39 -4.83 12.37 2.63
C LEU A 39 -5.87 12.52 1.53
N HIS A 40 -5.51 12.12 0.30
CA HIS A 40 -6.39 12.15 -0.85
C HIS A 40 -6.38 10.80 -1.56
N VAL A 41 -7.45 10.02 -1.42
CA VAL A 41 -7.60 8.71 -2.07
C VAL A 41 -8.43 8.86 -3.33
N PRO A 42 -7.83 8.67 -4.54
CA PRO A 42 -8.56 8.78 -5.80
C PRO A 42 -9.61 7.69 -5.96
N ARG A 43 -10.68 8.01 -6.68
CA ARG A 43 -11.72 7.04 -7.01
C ARG A 43 -11.22 6.01 -8.01
N GLY A 44 -11.58 4.73 -7.81
CA GLY A 44 -11.27 3.63 -8.74
C GLY A 44 -9.79 3.23 -8.75
N SER A 45 -9.08 3.44 -7.64
CA SER A 45 -7.68 3.06 -7.48
C SER A 45 -7.48 2.04 -6.36
N ALA A 46 -6.38 1.30 -6.42
CA ALA A 46 -5.78 0.65 -5.27
C ALA A 46 -4.83 1.64 -4.59
N PHE A 47 -5.13 2.01 -3.36
CA PHE A 47 -4.36 2.98 -2.59
C PHE A 47 -3.72 2.33 -1.36
N GLY A 48 -2.39 2.40 -1.26
CA GLY A 48 -1.61 1.92 -0.13
C GLY A 48 -1.36 3.00 0.92
N TYR A 49 -1.66 2.72 2.19
CA TYR A 49 -1.29 3.55 3.33
C TYR A 49 -0.20 2.84 4.12
N LEU A 50 1.06 3.21 3.90
CA LEU A 50 2.24 2.43 4.20
C LEU A 50 3.07 3.02 5.31
N GLY A 51 3.70 2.17 6.12
CA GLY A 51 4.63 2.64 7.14
C GLY A 51 4.91 1.57 8.19
N PRO A 52 5.89 1.79 9.05
CA PRO A 52 6.26 0.84 10.09
C PRO A 52 5.14 0.59 11.10
N ASN A 53 5.33 -0.43 11.92
CA ASN A 53 4.42 -0.69 13.02
C ASN A 53 4.44 0.47 14.01
N GLY A 54 3.25 0.92 14.41
CA GLY A 54 3.11 2.08 15.30
C GLY A 54 3.06 3.44 14.62
N ALA A 55 3.20 3.52 13.28
CA ALA A 55 3.11 4.77 12.51
C ALA A 55 1.71 5.40 12.47
N GLY A 56 0.69 4.80 13.09
CA GLY A 56 -0.66 5.38 13.16
C GLY A 56 -1.66 4.83 12.15
N LYS A 57 -1.31 3.84 11.33
CA LYS A 57 -2.13 3.29 10.23
C LYS A 57 -3.53 2.85 10.70
N THR A 58 -3.61 1.92 11.64
CA THR A 58 -4.88 1.45 12.21
C THR A 58 -5.67 2.59 12.87
N THR A 59 -4.99 3.57 13.47
CA THR A 59 -5.65 4.73 14.08
C THR A 59 -6.34 5.59 13.03
N LEU A 60 -5.68 5.87 11.90
CA LEU A 60 -6.30 6.58 10.77
C LEU A 60 -7.52 5.81 10.26
N ILE A 61 -7.38 4.51 9.99
CA ILE A 61 -8.48 3.66 9.52
C ILE A 61 -9.66 3.70 10.49
N ARG A 62 -9.40 3.59 11.81
CA ARG A 62 -10.47 3.69 12.81
C ARG A 62 -11.16 5.05 12.82
N MET A 63 -10.44 6.16 12.59
CA MET A 63 -11.05 7.49 12.45
C MET A 63 -11.93 7.56 11.20
N LEU A 64 -11.46 7.14 10.03
CA LEU A 64 -12.23 7.12 8.78
C LEU A 64 -13.53 6.31 8.91
N LEU A 65 -13.52 5.25 9.71
CA LEU A 65 -14.70 4.43 10.01
C LEU A 65 -15.56 4.99 11.17
N GLY A 66 -15.15 6.12 11.76
CA GLY A 66 -15.82 6.70 12.90
C GLY A 66 -15.85 5.78 14.13
N LEU A 67 -14.86 4.90 14.28
CA LEU A 67 -14.65 4.05 15.46
C LEU A 67 -13.84 4.78 16.54
N THR A 68 -13.19 5.86 16.16
CA THR A 68 -12.42 6.74 17.04
C THR A 68 -12.57 8.17 16.52
N ASP A 69 -12.86 9.12 17.41
CA ASP A 69 -12.96 10.52 17.04
C ASP A 69 -11.58 11.14 16.82
N ALA A 70 -11.48 12.04 15.84
CA ALA A 70 -10.30 12.88 15.65
C ALA A 70 -10.16 13.87 16.82
N SER A 71 -8.94 14.27 17.15
CA SER A 71 -8.66 15.35 18.09
C SER A 71 -8.79 16.72 17.43
N SER A 72 -8.43 16.82 16.14
CA SER A 72 -8.59 18.02 15.30
C SER A 72 -8.55 17.63 13.81
N GLY A 73 -8.81 18.58 12.93
CA GLY A 73 -8.88 18.39 11.50
C GLY A 73 -10.25 17.89 11.02
N THR A 74 -10.34 17.62 9.73
CA THR A 74 -11.58 17.17 9.09
C THR A 74 -11.35 15.92 8.24
N MET A 75 -12.38 15.13 8.04
CA MET A 75 -12.34 13.98 7.14
C MET A 75 -13.66 13.77 6.43
N GLN A 76 -13.58 13.35 5.18
CA GLN A 76 -14.70 12.97 4.35
C GLN A 76 -14.48 11.57 3.77
N VAL A 77 -15.56 10.78 3.73
CA VAL A 77 -15.59 9.46 3.10
C VAL A 77 -16.76 9.43 2.14
N LEU A 78 -16.51 9.09 0.87
CA LEU A 78 -17.49 9.12 -0.21
C LEU A 78 -18.24 10.47 -0.31
N GLY A 79 -17.53 11.58 -0.09
CA GLY A 79 -18.06 12.94 -0.12
C GLY A 79 -18.95 13.31 1.06
N ARG A 80 -18.88 12.57 2.18
CA ARG A 80 -19.65 12.79 3.40
C ARG A 80 -18.72 13.01 4.59
N THR A 81 -19.05 14.00 5.41
CA THR A 81 -18.24 14.31 6.61
C THR A 81 -18.41 13.24 7.70
N VAL A 82 -17.30 12.76 8.23
CA VAL A 82 -17.25 11.86 9.39
C VAL A 82 -16.72 12.67 10.58
N PRO A 83 -17.32 12.59 11.77
CA PRO A 83 -18.41 11.69 12.18
C PRO A 83 -19.83 12.18 11.87
N ALA A 84 -20.03 13.44 11.49
CA ALA A 84 -21.35 14.08 11.41
C ALA A 84 -22.37 13.32 10.53
N GLU A 85 -21.93 12.79 9.39
CA GLU A 85 -22.76 12.01 8.45
C GLU A 85 -22.35 10.52 8.41
N ARG A 86 -21.79 9.97 9.47
CA ARG A 86 -21.19 8.62 9.53
C ARG A 86 -22.06 7.54 8.89
N ALA A 87 -23.32 7.45 9.24
CA ALA A 87 -24.21 6.40 8.71
C ALA A 87 -24.34 6.46 7.18
N ARG A 88 -24.39 7.67 6.61
CA ARG A 88 -24.47 7.87 5.15
C ARG A 88 -23.12 7.65 4.49
N ALA A 89 -22.02 8.11 5.12
CA ALA A 89 -20.66 7.93 4.65
C ALA A 89 -20.29 6.45 4.50
N LEU A 90 -20.61 5.65 5.53
CA LEU A 90 -20.20 4.25 5.61
C LEU A 90 -21.19 3.26 4.96
N ARG A 91 -22.32 3.69 4.45
CA ARG A 91 -23.34 2.81 3.85
C ARG A 91 -22.76 1.94 2.72
N ARG A 92 -21.89 2.51 1.91
CA ARG A 92 -21.21 1.84 0.77
C ARG A 92 -19.70 1.66 1.03
N VAL A 93 -19.32 1.46 2.29
CA VAL A 93 -17.95 1.12 2.71
C VAL A 93 -17.95 -0.30 3.24
N GLY A 94 -17.07 -1.13 2.71
CA GLY A 94 -16.69 -2.40 3.28
C GLY A 94 -15.39 -2.25 4.05
N ALA A 95 -15.26 -2.82 5.24
CA ALA A 95 -14.05 -2.68 6.01
C ALA A 95 -13.65 -3.97 6.74
N ILE A 96 -12.33 -4.19 6.81
CA ILE A 96 -11.69 -5.15 7.71
C ILE A 96 -10.68 -4.35 8.52
N VAL A 97 -10.89 -4.31 9.85
CA VAL A 97 -9.97 -3.71 10.81
C VAL A 97 -9.51 -4.84 11.71
N GLU A 98 -8.20 -5.09 11.72
CA GLU A 98 -7.61 -6.24 12.41
C GLU A 98 -8.08 -7.60 11.84
N GLU A 99 -7.84 -8.70 12.56
CA GLU A 99 -8.24 -10.03 12.11
C GLU A 99 -9.78 -10.18 12.12
N PRO A 100 -10.39 -10.60 11.01
CA PRO A 100 -11.84 -10.78 10.96
C PRO A 100 -12.27 -11.95 11.85
N ARG A 101 -13.18 -11.68 12.79
CA ARG A 101 -13.73 -12.69 13.69
C ARG A 101 -15.02 -13.27 13.14
N PHE A 102 -15.13 -14.60 13.24
CA PHE A 102 -16.27 -15.40 12.79
C PHE A 102 -16.68 -16.44 13.84
N HIS A 103 -17.91 -16.89 13.78
CA HIS A 103 -18.38 -18.02 14.58
C HIS A 103 -17.81 -19.32 14.00
N GLY A 104 -16.82 -19.92 14.67
CA GLY A 104 -16.08 -21.08 14.15
C GLY A 104 -16.96 -22.35 13.97
N TYR A 105 -18.10 -22.44 14.68
CA TYR A 105 -19.05 -23.55 14.58
C TYR A 105 -20.03 -23.41 13.41
N LEU A 106 -20.17 -22.22 12.84
CA LEU A 106 -20.92 -21.94 11.63
C LEU A 106 -20.06 -22.14 10.38
N THR A 107 -20.70 -22.40 9.25
CA THR A 107 -20.08 -22.43 7.93
C THR A 107 -19.73 -21.01 7.46
N GLY A 108 -18.95 -20.88 6.38
CA GLY A 108 -18.68 -19.59 5.76
C GLY A 108 -19.95 -18.89 5.32
N ARG A 109 -20.85 -19.63 4.66
CA ARG A 109 -22.17 -19.15 4.22
C ARG A 109 -23.04 -18.69 5.37
N GLU A 110 -23.16 -19.48 6.43
CA GLU A 110 -23.97 -19.13 7.62
C GLU A 110 -23.45 -17.88 8.31
N ASN A 111 -22.11 -17.72 8.43
CA ASN A 111 -21.52 -16.49 8.96
C ASN A 111 -21.91 -15.26 8.14
N LEU A 112 -21.86 -15.35 6.80
CA LEU A 112 -22.30 -14.26 5.93
C LEU A 112 -23.81 -13.99 6.05
N SER A 113 -24.63 -15.05 6.19
CA SER A 113 -26.08 -14.91 6.38
C SER A 113 -26.43 -14.17 7.66
N VAL A 114 -25.74 -14.42 8.77
CA VAL A 114 -25.93 -13.68 10.03
C VAL A 114 -25.66 -12.19 9.83
N ILE A 115 -24.61 -11.84 9.07
CA ILE A 115 -24.27 -10.44 8.79
C ILE A 115 -25.29 -9.81 7.82
N ALA A 116 -25.70 -10.55 6.79
CA ALA A 116 -26.68 -10.09 5.81
C ALA A 116 -28.02 -9.78 6.45
N ALA A 117 -28.46 -10.58 7.42
CA ALA A 117 -29.73 -10.37 8.14
C ALA A 117 -29.76 -9.04 8.94
N ALA A 118 -28.60 -8.47 9.26
CA ALA A 118 -28.49 -7.18 9.95
C ALA A 118 -28.38 -5.99 8.96
N ARG A 119 -28.45 -6.24 7.65
CA ARG A 119 -28.32 -5.25 6.58
C ARG A 119 -29.64 -5.13 5.78
N GLU A 120 -29.56 -4.44 4.65
CA GLU A 120 -30.66 -4.40 3.66
C GLU A 120 -30.94 -5.80 3.09
N PRO A 121 -32.19 -6.10 2.69
CA PRO A 121 -32.59 -7.42 2.18
C PRO A 121 -31.71 -7.96 1.05
N GLU A 122 -31.25 -7.09 0.16
CA GLU A 122 -30.40 -7.43 -0.98
C GLU A 122 -29.03 -7.95 -0.58
N ALA A 123 -28.61 -7.73 0.67
CA ALA A 123 -27.33 -8.25 1.18
C ALA A 123 -27.29 -9.78 1.19
N HIS A 124 -28.43 -10.44 1.39
CA HIS A 124 -28.54 -11.90 1.37
C HIS A 124 -28.30 -12.46 -0.04
N ASP A 125 -28.83 -11.81 -1.06
CA ASP A 125 -28.69 -12.23 -2.46
C ASP A 125 -27.23 -12.09 -2.96
N ARG A 126 -26.43 -11.27 -2.29
CA ARG A 126 -25.02 -11.06 -2.62
C ARG A 126 -24.07 -12.13 -2.05
N ILE A 127 -24.54 -13.04 -1.19
CA ILE A 127 -23.68 -14.02 -0.49
C ILE A 127 -22.93 -14.90 -1.48
N ASP A 128 -23.62 -15.52 -2.42
CA ASP A 128 -22.99 -16.43 -3.40
C ASP A 128 -21.99 -15.69 -4.30
N GLY A 129 -22.37 -14.52 -4.77
CA GLY A 129 -21.47 -13.66 -5.55
C GLY A 129 -20.25 -13.22 -4.77
N ALA A 130 -20.38 -12.90 -3.48
CA ALA A 130 -19.28 -12.54 -2.61
C ALA A 130 -18.33 -13.72 -2.37
N LEU A 131 -18.86 -14.92 -2.10
CA LEU A 131 -18.07 -16.14 -1.93
C LEU A 131 -17.32 -16.52 -3.22
N THR A 132 -17.95 -16.34 -4.37
CA THR A 132 -17.31 -16.59 -5.67
C THR A 132 -16.15 -15.64 -5.92
N ARG A 133 -16.33 -14.34 -5.67
CA ARG A 133 -15.27 -13.33 -5.87
C ARG A 133 -14.03 -13.54 -5.01
N VAL A 134 -14.19 -14.12 -3.83
CA VAL A 134 -13.07 -14.43 -2.94
C VAL A 134 -12.56 -15.87 -3.06
N GLY A 135 -13.04 -16.64 -4.04
CA GLY A 135 -12.61 -18.03 -4.29
C GLY A 135 -13.00 -19.01 -3.18
N LEU A 136 -14.10 -18.77 -2.46
CA LEU A 136 -14.56 -19.63 -1.36
C LEU A 136 -15.83 -20.44 -1.67
N SER A 137 -16.35 -20.42 -2.91
CA SER A 137 -17.60 -21.10 -3.27
C SER A 137 -17.59 -22.60 -2.92
N GLN A 138 -16.50 -23.29 -3.22
CA GLN A 138 -16.33 -24.75 -2.95
C GLN A 138 -16.19 -25.09 -1.46
N ARG A 139 -15.86 -24.10 -0.64
CA ARG A 139 -15.62 -24.21 0.79
C ARG A 139 -16.73 -23.53 1.63
N ALA A 140 -17.73 -22.94 0.97
CA ALA A 140 -18.75 -22.09 1.59
C ALA A 140 -19.50 -22.81 2.73
N ASP A 141 -19.75 -24.10 2.57
CA ASP A 141 -20.53 -24.93 3.50
C ASP A 141 -19.66 -25.72 4.50
N GLU A 142 -18.34 -25.45 4.54
CA GLU A 142 -17.45 -25.95 5.58
C GLU A 142 -17.45 -25.00 6.79
N ARG A 143 -17.33 -25.56 8.00
CA ARG A 143 -17.24 -24.78 9.25
C ARG A 143 -15.98 -23.94 9.29
N VAL A 144 -16.11 -22.66 9.67
CA VAL A 144 -14.99 -21.70 9.68
C VAL A 144 -13.84 -22.10 10.61
N LYS A 145 -14.07 -22.91 11.63
CA LYS A 145 -12.99 -23.49 12.46
C LYS A 145 -11.96 -24.31 11.68
N ARG A 146 -12.30 -24.77 10.46
CA ARG A 146 -11.41 -25.53 9.55
C ARG A 146 -10.72 -24.65 8.52
N TYR A 147 -11.06 -23.34 8.48
CA TYR A 147 -10.48 -22.43 7.53
C TYR A 147 -9.04 -22.08 7.91
N SER A 148 -8.15 -22.01 6.91
CA SER A 148 -6.83 -21.41 7.07
C SER A 148 -6.95 -19.91 7.37
N LEU A 149 -5.85 -19.28 7.76
CA LEU A 149 -5.82 -17.82 7.96
C LEU A 149 -6.25 -17.09 6.68
N GLY A 150 -5.67 -17.47 5.52
CA GLY A 150 -6.03 -16.88 4.23
C GLY A 150 -7.51 -17.07 3.86
N MET A 151 -8.10 -18.23 4.15
CA MET A 151 -9.54 -18.44 3.96
C MET A 151 -10.38 -17.54 4.88
N ARG A 152 -9.96 -17.31 6.13
CA ARG A 152 -10.65 -16.36 7.04
C ARG A 152 -10.52 -14.92 6.55
N GLN A 153 -9.35 -14.50 6.07
CA GLN A 153 -9.15 -13.18 5.47
C GLN A 153 -10.07 -12.99 4.26
N ARG A 154 -10.08 -13.95 3.34
CA ARG A 154 -10.98 -13.92 2.17
C ARG A 154 -12.46 -13.90 2.57
N LEU A 155 -12.87 -14.64 3.59
CA LEU A 155 -14.23 -14.55 4.12
C LEU A 155 -14.53 -13.16 4.72
N GLY A 156 -13.55 -12.50 5.33
CA GLY A 156 -13.65 -11.11 5.79
C GLY A 156 -13.91 -10.13 4.64
N VAL A 157 -13.21 -10.33 3.52
CA VAL A 157 -13.48 -9.56 2.30
C VAL A 157 -14.89 -9.85 1.77
N ALA A 158 -15.31 -11.13 1.69
CA ALA A 158 -16.68 -11.51 1.28
C ALA A 158 -17.73 -10.82 2.14
N ARG A 159 -17.55 -10.79 3.46
CA ARG A 159 -18.40 -10.04 4.40
C ARG A 159 -18.51 -8.56 4.03
N SER A 160 -17.39 -7.94 3.67
CA SER A 160 -17.34 -6.53 3.29
C SER A 160 -18.08 -6.26 1.97
N LEU A 161 -18.07 -7.23 1.04
CA LEU A 161 -18.77 -7.14 -0.24
C LEU A 161 -20.31 -7.16 -0.11
N LEU A 162 -20.87 -7.64 1.01
CA LEU A 162 -22.32 -7.64 1.25
C LEU A 162 -22.91 -6.22 1.26
N ALA A 163 -22.12 -5.19 1.55
CA ALA A 163 -22.51 -3.79 1.49
C ALA A 163 -22.55 -3.22 0.06
N ASP A 164 -22.25 -3.99 -0.96
CA ASP A 164 -21.94 -3.53 -2.33
C ASP A 164 -21.07 -2.26 -2.31
N PRO A 165 -19.86 -2.36 -1.76
CA PRO A 165 -19.05 -1.19 -1.42
C PRO A 165 -18.53 -0.48 -2.66
N LYS A 166 -18.47 0.87 -2.59
CA LYS A 166 -17.69 1.71 -3.50
C LYS A 166 -16.25 1.89 -3.01
N LEU A 167 -16.04 1.71 -1.70
CA LEU A 167 -14.75 1.78 -1.04
C LEU A 167 -14.56 0.58 -0.12
N LEU A 168 -13.47 -0.14 -0.28
CA LEU A 168 -13.00 -1.17 0.63
C LEU A 168 -11.83 -0.59 1.45
N ILE A 169 -11.89 -0.72 2.78
CA ILE A 169 -10.80 -0.33 3.70
C ILE A 169 -10.30 -1.59 4.39
N LEU A 170 -9.04 -1.94 4.17
CA LEU A 170 -8.45 -3.19 4.62
C LEU A 170 -7.18 -2.91 5.45
N ASP A 171 -7.23 -3.23 6.73
CA ASP A 171 -6.09 -3.04 7.64
C ASP A 171 -5.21 -4.29 7.66
N GLU A 172 -3.95 -4.16 7.19
CA GLU A 172 -2.94 -5.23 7.12
C GLU A 172 -3.48 -6.56 6.51
N PRO A 173 -4.15 -6.53 5.34
CA PRO A 173 -4.92 -7.68 4.86
C PRO A 173 -4.08 -8.88 4.41
N THR A 174 -2.79 -8.67 4.11
CA THR A 174 -1.84 -9.71 3.68
C THR A 174 -1.06 -10.31 4.86
N ASN A 175 -1.24 -9.77 6.07
CA ASN A 175 -0.47 -10.19 7.22
C ASN A 175 -0.69 -11.69 7.56
N GLY A 176 0.40 -12.44 7.64
CA GLY A 176 0.39 -13.87 7.95
C GLY A 176 -0.11 -14.77 6.81
N LEU A 177 -0.26 -14.26 5.59
CA LEU A 177 -0.48 -15.08 4.40
C LEU A 177 0.84 -15.65 3.89
N ASP A 178 0.78 -16.82 3.29
CA ASP A 178 1.89 -17.37 2.53
C ASP A 178 2.02 -16.67 1.15
N PRO A 179 3.15 -16.80 0.44
CA PRO A 179 3.35 -16.13 -0.85
C PRO A 179 2.25 -16.40 -1.88
N ALA A 180 1.70 -17.60 -1.92
CA ALA A 180 0.60 -17.94 -2.82
C ALA A 180 -0.68 -17.18 -2.43
N GLY A 181 -0.99 -17.12 -1.13
CA GLY A 181 -2.13 -16.36 -0.61
C GLY A 181 -2.01 -14.85 -0.87
N ILE A 182 -0.80 -14.29 -0.79
CA ILE A 182 -0.53 -12.88 -1.14
C ILE A 182 -0.82 -12.64 -2.63
N HIS A 183 -0.36 -13.55 -3.50
CA HIS A 183 -0.62 -13.44 -4.95
C HIS A 183 -2.12 -13.48 -5.27
N GLU A 184 -2.86 -14.45 -4.71
CA GLU A 184 -4.31 -14.55 -4.88
C GLU A 184 -5.04 -13.30 -4.35
N PHE A 185 -4.57 -12.76 -3.21
CA PHE A 185 -5.13 -11.53 -2.63
C PHE A 185 -4.92 -10.32 -3.55
N ARG A 186 -3.73 -10.19 -4.12
CA ARG A 186 -3.39 -9.14 -5.09
C ARG A 186 -4.32 -9.19 -6.31
N ASP A 187 -4.51 -10.36 -6.91
CA ASP A 187 -5.37 -10.51 -8.08
C ASP A 187 -6.83 -10.19 -7.75
N MET A 188 -7.28 -10.53 -6.55
CA MET A 188 -8.60 -10.16 -6.05
C MET A 188 -8.76 -8.64 -5.93
N ILE A 189 -7.77 -7.92 -5.37
CA ILE A 189 -7.79 -6.45 -5.26
C ILE A 189 -7.83 -5.80 -6.65
N ARG A 190 -6.99 -6.27 -7.58
CA ARG A 190 -7.00 -5.79 -8.97
C ARG A 190 -8.37 -5.98 -9.63
N GLY A 191 -9.01 -7.12 -9.39
CA GLY A 191 -10.36 -7.40 -9.86
C GLY A 191 -11.38 -6.39 -9.34
N PHE A 192 -11.32 -6.00 -8.07
CA PHE A 192 -12.22 -4.98 -7.50
C PHE A 192 -12.00 -3.60 -8.10
N VAL A 193 -10.74 -3.21 -8.35
CA VAL A 193 -10.42 -1.94 -9.00
C VAL A 193 -10.92 -1.94 -10.45
N ALA A 194 -10.74 -3.03 -11.18
CA ALA A 194 -11.26 -3.18 -12.55
C ALA A 194 -12.80 -3.10 -12.62
N GLU A 195 -13.52 -3.47 -11.53
CA GLU A 195 -14.96 -3.25 -11.38
C GLU A 195 -15.33 -1.79 -11.04
N GLY A 196 -14.36 -0.88 -10.92
CA GLY A 196 -14.55 0.53 -10.57
C GLY A 196 -14.68 0.80 -9.07
N ARG A 197 -14.34 -0.17 -8.20
CA ARG A 197 -14.27 0.03 -6.76
C ARG A 197 -12.95 0.67 -6.39
N THR A 198 -12.91 1.38 -5.26
CA THR A 198 -11.66 1.86 -4.66
C THR A 198 -11.28 0.95 -3.51
N VAL A 199 -10.00 0.66 -3.39
CA VAL A 199 -9.46 -0.10 -2.26
C VAL A 199 -8.41 0.75 -1.56
N LEU A 200 -8.60 1.02 -0.26
CA LEU A 200 -7.59 1.58 0.63
C LEU A 200 -7.08 0.45 1.53
N LEU A 201 -5.81 0.14 1.44
CA LEU A 201 -5.21 -0.87 2.29
C LEU A 201 -4.03 -0.29 3.08
N SER A 202 -3.87 -0.73 4.33
CA SER A 202 -2.65 -0.47 5.09
C SER A 202 -1.69 -1.63 4.98
N SER A 203 -0.39 -1.34 5.00
CA SER A 203 0.66 -2.36 5.12
C SER A 203 1.94 -1.79 5.72
N HIS A 204 2.77 -2.67 6.25
CA HIS A 204 4.15 -2.37 6.61
C HIS A 204 5.14 -2.98 5.59
N LEU A 205 4.66 -3.74 4.61
CA LEU A 205 5.44 -4.39 3.56
C LEU A 205 5.34 -3.55 2.28
N LEU A 206 6.34 -2.70 2.04
CA LEU A 206 6.33 -1.77 0.91
C LEU A 206 6.37 -2.51 -0.43
N ASP A 207 7.21 -3.54 -0.55
CA ASP A 207 7.35 -4.35 -1.76
C ASP A 207 6.04 -5.02 -2.23
N GLU A 208 5.23 -5.46 -1.26
CA GLU A 208 3.96 -6.10 -1.59
C GLU A 208 2.95 -5.08 -2.11
N VAL A 209 2.96 -3.89 -1.53
CA VAL A 209 2.03 -2.82 -1.92
C VAL A 209 2.41 -2.20 -3.25
N GLU A 210 3.70 -2.07 -3.56
CA GLU A 210 4.18 -1.64 -4.87
C GLU A 210 3.61 -2.50 -6.00
N LYS A 211 3.42 -3.80 -5.75
CA LYS A 211 2.83 -4.74 -6.71
C LYS A 211 1.30 -4.71 -6.78
N ILE A 212 0.62 -4.11 -5.79
CA ILE A 212 -0.84 -4.11 -5.66
C ILE A 212 -1.45 -2.76 -6.01
N CYS A 213 -0.81 -1.66 -5.55
CA CYS A 213 -1.39 -0.32 -5.53
C CYS A 213 -0.90 0.55 -6.69
N ASP A 214 -1.78 1.43 -7.15
CA ASP A 214 -1.47 2.46 -8.15
C ASP A 214 -1.00 3.76 -7.48
N GLN A 215 -1.49 3.99 -6.25
CA GLN A 215 -1.26 5.19 -5.46
C GLN A 215 -0.87 4.81 -4.04
N VAL A 216 -0.02 5.58 -3.42
CA VAL A 216 0.41 5.34 -2.05
C VAL A 216 0.55 6.63 -1.24
N ALA A 217 0.38 6.51 0.07
CA ALA A 217 0.87 7.46 1.05
C ALA A 217 1.77 6.73 2.04
N ILE A 218 3.00 7.18 2.17
CA ILE A 218 3.97 6.62 3.12
C ILE A 218 3.94 7.46 4.38
N VAL A 219 3.80 6.79 5.53
CA VAL A 219 3.68 7.45 6.82
C VAL A 219 4.79 7.03 7.78
N ASP A 220 5.31 7.99 8.51
CA ASP A 220 6.20 7.76 9.64
C ASP A 220 5.78 8.64 10.81
N ARG A 221 5.83 8.06 12.04
CA ARG A 221 5.52 8.77 13.30
C ARG A 221 4.22 9.59 13.26
N GLY A 222 3.20 9.08 12.57
CA GLY A 222 1.88 9.69 12.46
C GLY A 222 1.74 10.73 11.36
N ARG A 223 2.78 11.03 10.58
CA ARG A 223 2.77 12.02 9.50
C ARG A 223 2.89 11.37 8.13
N VAL A 224 2.22 11.93 7.14
CA VAL A 224 2.46 11.55 5.73
C VAL A 224 3.79 12.19 5.30
N VAL A 225 4.76 11.35 4.95
CA VAL A 225 6.08 11.79 4.45
C VAL A 225 6.13 11.85 2.94
N MET A 226 5.35 11.02 2.25
CA MET A 226 5.19 11.01 0.80
C MET A 226 3.77 10.61 0.42
N GLN A 227 3.24 11.17 -0.68
CA GLN A 227 2.00 10.72 -1.30
C GLN A 227 2.05 10.97 -2.80
N GLY A 228 1.65 9.96 -3.59
CA GLY A 228 1.63 10.06 -5.05
C GLY A 228 1.35 8.74 -5.72
N SER A 229 1.51 8.68 -7.05
CA SER A 229 1.49 7.41 -7.76
C SER A 229 2.76 6.61 -7.44
N VAL A 230 2.63 5.28 -7.41
CA VAL A 230 3.78 4.37 -7.24
C VAL A 230 4.83 4.65 -8.31
N GLU A 231 4.38 4.88 -9.55
CA GLU A 231 5.25 5.15 -10.68
C GLU A 231 6.03 6.46 -10.53
N ASP A 232 5.37 7.55 -10.14
CA ASP A 232 6.02 8.85 -9.94
C ASP A 232 7.01 8.80 -8.78
N LEU A 233 6.63 8.18 -7.65
CA LEU A 233 7.48 8.06 -6.48
C LEU A 233 8.73 7.19 -6.74
N ALA A 234 8.59 6.14 -7.54
CA ALA A 234 9.72 5.33 -8.00
C ALA A 234 10.60 6.10 -9.01
N ALA A 235 9.99 6.97 -9.85
CA ALA A 235 10.72 7.77 -10.83
C ALA A 235 11.54 8.90 -10.19
N ASP A 236 11.08 9.46 -9.07
CA ASP A 236 11.78 10.51 -8.32
C ASP A 236 13.00 9.98 -7.54
N GLY A 237 13.24 8.66 -7.51
CA GLY A 237 14.41 8.03 -6.90
C GLY A 237 15.66 8.22 -7.72
N ALA A 238 16.82 8.11 -7.04
CA ALA A 238 18.10 8.04 -7.73
C ALA A 238 18.10 6.84 -8.71
N PRO A 239 18.54 7.01 -9.97
CA PRO A 239 18.60 5.91 -10.91
C PRO A 239 19.52 4.81 -10.39
N THR A 240 19.12 3.55 -10.53
CA THR A 240 19.91 2.41 -10.10
C THR A 240 20.18 1.44 -11.25
N ILE A 241 21.29 0.71 -11.14
CA ILE A 241 21.67 -0.35 -12.07
C ILE A 241 21.97 -1.60 -11.24
N LEU A 242 21.33 -2.72 -11.59
CA LEU A 242 21.73 -4.02 -11.10
C LEU A 242 22.68 -4.66 -12.10
N VAL A 243 23.87 -5.01 -11.65
CA VAL A 243 24.88 -5.63 -12.50
C VAL A 243 25.47 -6.87 -11.84
N ALA A 244 25.49 -7.99 -12.57
CA ALA A 244 26.22 -9.19 -12.17
C ALA A 244 27.30 -9.50 -13.22
N THR A 245 28.46 -9.88 -12.75
CA THR A 245 29.63 -10.12 -13.60
C THR A 245 30.26 -11.50 -13.37
N SER A 246 31.34 -11.80 -14.07
CA SER A 246 32.15 -12.98 -13.82
C SER A 246 32.94 -12.92 -12.52
N ASP A 247 33.18 -11.69 -11.99
CA ASP A 247 33.94 -11.39 -10.76
C ASP A 247 33.40 -10.08 -10.16
N ASP A 248 32.43 -10.19 -9.27
CA ASP A 248 31.72 -9.04 -8.69
C ASP A 248 32.65 -8.27 -7.73
N THR A 249 33.58 -8.93 -7.06
CA THR A 249 34.58 -8.26 -6.21
C THR A 249 35.47 -7.30 -7.02
N ARG A 250 35.89 -7.73 -8.20
CA ARG A 250 36.67 -6.89 -9.11
C ARG A 250 35.83 -5.78 -9.74
N ALA A 251 34.55 -6.08 -10.02
CA ALA A 251 33.60 -5.09 -10.52
C ALA A 251 33.37 -3.95 -9.52
N LEU A 252 33.23 -4.25 -8.21
CA LEU A 252 33.18 -3.24 -7.14
C LEU A 252 34.37 -2.30 -7.18
N GLY A 253 35.58 -2.83 -7.38
CA GLY A 253 36.79 -2.03 -7.51
C GLY A 253 36.81 -1.08 -8.72
N VAL A 254 36.22 -1.52 -9.85
CA VAL A 254 36.06 -0.70 -11.06
C VAL A 254 35.05 0.41 -10.84
N LEU A 255 33.95 0.10 -10.16
CA LEU A 255 32.81 1.02 -9.91
C LEU A 255 33.10 2.03 -8.81
N ALA A 256 33.92 1.69 -7.79
CA ALA A 256 34.20 2.54 -6.64
C ALA A 256 34.77 3.93 -7.00
N HIS A 257 35.40 4.05 -8.16
CA HIS A 257 35.99 5.31 -8.64
C HIS A 257 35.19 5.92 -9.80
N HIS A 258 34.00 5.42 -10.09
CA HIS A 258 33.19 5.92 -11.19
C HIS A 258 32.44 7.18 -10.77
N ARG A 259 32.61 8.28 -11.53
CA ARG A 259 32.08 9.61 -11.21
C ARG A 259 30.56 9.67 -11.06
N ALA A 260 29.84 8.78 -11.77
CA ALA A 260 28.37 8.73 -11.75
C ALA A 260 27.82 7.88 -10.59
N VAL A 261 28.68 7.11 -9.89
CA VAL A 261 28.26 6.25 -8.78
C VAL A 261 28.19 7.05 -7.49
N GLU A 262 27.07 6.95 -6.78
CA GLU A 262 26.89 7.53 -5.46
C GLU A 262 27.13 6.49 -4.38
N THR A 263 26.42 5.33 -4.47
CA THR A 263 26.56 4.20 -3.54
C THR A 263 26.52 2.87 -4.29
N MET A 264 26.99 1.82 -3.61
CA MET A 264 26.93 0.44 -4.10
C MET A 264 26.58 -0.50 -2.95
N SER A 265 25.79 -1.52 -3.23
CA SER A 265 25.49 -2.63 -2.32
C SER A 265 25.59 -3.97 -3.04
N GLU A 266 26.10 -4.98 -2.33
CA GLU A 266 26.08 -6.36 -2.83
C GLU A 266 24.71 -6.99 -2.54
N GLU A 267 24.11 -7.62 -3.55
CA GLU A 267 22.86 -8.35 -3.47
C GLU A 267 23.03 -9.80 -3.95
N PRO A 268 22.12 -10.71 -3.62
CA PRO A 268 22.21 -12.09 -4.09
C PRO A 268 22.25 -12.24 -5.62
N GLU A 269 21.70 -11.26 -6.33
CA GLU A 269 21.57 -11.23 -7.80
C GLU A 269 22.72 -10.45 -8.48
N GLY A 270 23.59 -9.79 -7.72
CA GLY A 270 24.71 -8.99 -8.24
C GLY A 270 25.03 -7.76 -7.40
N ILE A 271 25.52 -6.72 -8.04
CA ILE A 271 25.86 -5.43 -7.43
C ILE A 271 24.77 -4.43 -7.81
N ARG A 272 24.10 -3.84 -6.84
CA ARG A 272 23.25 -2.67 -7.04
C ARG A 272 24.08 -1.40 -6.98
N VAL A 273 24.00 -0.61 -8.02
CA VAL A 273 24.73 0.65 -8.19
C VAL A 273 23.74 1.79 -8.21
N THR A 274 23.76 2.66 -7.22
CA THR A 274 22.98 3.89 -7.19
C THR A 274 23.75 4.99 -7.89
N LEU A 275 23.12 5.62 -8.87
CA LEU A 275 23.72 6.72 -9.63
C LEU A 275 23.40 8.06 -8.96
N ARG A 276 24.26 9.03 -9.13
CA ARG A 276 24.02 10.42 -8.70
C ARG A 276 22.86 11.02 -9.49
N CYS A 277 22.02 11.80 -8.84
CA CYS A 277 20.85 12.43 -9.47
C CYS A 277 21.19 13.49 -10.53
N ASP A 278 22.44 13.98 -10.56
CA ASP A 278 22.92 15.01 -11.49
C ASP A 278 23.47 14.44 -12.81
N VAL A 279 23.43 13.11 -12.99
CA VAL A 279 23.91 12.43 -14.20
C VAL A 279 22.75 11.86 -15.02
N GLU A 280 22.92 11.87 -16.34
CA GLU A 280 21.98 11.20 -17.23
C GLU A 280 22.17 9.68 -17.14
N ALA A 281 21.16 8.98 -16.62
CA ALA A 281 21.23 7.56 -16.29
C ALA A 281 21.62 6.67 -17.47
N GLU A 282 21.20 7.03 -18.67
CA GLU A 282 21.51 6.31 -19.92
C GLU A 282 22.99 6.34 -20.22
N ASN A 283 23.57 7.54 -20.22
CA ASN A 283 25.00 7.74 -20.48
C ASN A 283 25.89 7.12 -19.38
N ALA A 284 25.42 7.18 -18.13
CA ALA A 284 26.13 6.56 -17.00
C ALA A 284 26.14 5.03 -17.13
N ALA A 285 25.00 4.43 -17.50
CA ALA A 285 24.88 2.99 -17.70
C ALA A 285 25.82 2.50 -18.82
N ASP A 286 25.87 3.21 -19.93
CA ASP A 286 26.74 2.89 -21.07
C ASP A 286 28.23 2.99 -20.70
N ASP A 287 28.62 4.02 -19.93
CA ASP A 287 30.00 4.19 -19.47
C ASP A 287 30.39 3.09 -18.48
N ILE A 288 29.53 2.73 -17.54
CA ILE A 288 29.72 1.63 -16.61
C ILE A 288 29.91 0.30 -17.34
N GLY A 289 29.02 -0.02 -18.31
CA GLY A 289 29.12 -1.24 -19.10
C GLY A 289 30.45 -1.31 -19.88
N ARG A 290 30.84 -0.20 -20.49
CA ARG A 290 32.13 -0.10 -21.24
C ARG A 290 33.35 -0.33 -20.33
N ARG A 291 33.41 0.30 -19.15
CA ARG A 291 34.49 0.12 -18.21
C ARG A 291 34.62 -1.30 -17.67
N MET A 292 33.48 -1.97 -17.43
CA MET A 292 33.51 -3.38 -17.06
C MET A 292 34.08 -4.25 -18.17
N PHE A 293 33.68 -3.99 -19.40
CA PHE A 293 34.21 -4.70 -20.55
C PHE A 293 35.72 -4.45 -20.73
N GLU A 294 36.18 -3.21 -20.63
CA GLU A 294 37.58 -2.84 -20.67
C GLU A 294 38.42 -3.47 -19.54
N ALA A 295 37.79 -3.66 -18.37
CA ALA A 295 38.38 -4.40 -17.26
C ALA A 295 38.41 -5.93 -17.46
N GLY A 296 37.89 -6.44 -18.60
CA GLY A 296 37.87 -7.85 -18.91
C GLY A 296 36.80 -8.65 -18.10
N LEU A 297 35.79 -7.97 -17.60
CA LEU A 297 34.67 -8.61 -16.88
C LEU A 297 33.61 -9.02 -17.87
N ALA A 298 33.15 -10.28 -17.79
CA ALA A 298 31.99 -10.73 -18.52
C ALA A 298 30.72 -10.33 -17.77
N ILE A 299 29.88 -9.50 -18.37
CA ILE A 299 28.61 -9.08 -17.79
C ILE A 299 27.61 -10.23 -17.99
N ARG A 300 27.05 -10.73 -16.89
CA ARG A 300 26.04 -11.78 -16.86
C ARG A 300 24.62 -11.23 -16.77
N HIS A 301 24.47 -10.09 -16.06
CA HIS A 301 23.21 -9.36 -15.93
C HIS A 301 23.54 -7.85 -15.90
N PHE A 302 22.72 -7.06 -16.57
CA PHE A 302 22.83 -5.61 -16.55
C PHE A 302 21.44 -5.01 -16.80
N GLU A 303 20.84 -4.51 -15.75
CA GLU A 303 19.47 -3.98 -15.79
C GLU A 303 19.43 -2.62 -15.12
N ARG A 304 18.82 -1.65 -15.80
CA ARG A 304 18.48 -0.38 -15.18
C ARG A 304 17.20 -0.58 -14.36
N THR A 305 17.31 -0.39 -13.08
CA THR A 305 16.20 -0.47 -12.15
C THR A 305 15.82 0.91 -11.63
N ARG A 306 14.62 1.04 -11.13
CA ARG A 306 14.21 2.23 -10.38
C ARG A 306 14.38 1.93 -8.91
N ALA A 307 14.59 2.96 -8.10
CA ALA A 307 14.56 2.80 -6.66
C ALA A 307 13.19 2.22 -6.22
N SER A 308 13.21 1.23 -5.35
CA SER A 308 11.98 0.70 -4.76
C SER A 308 11.35 1.72 -3.81
N LEU A 309 10.06 1.58 -3.50
CA LEU A 309 9.41 2.41 -2.47
C LEU A 309 10.11 2.25 -1.11
N GLU A 310 10.68 1.07 -0.83
CA GLU A 310 11.41 0.82 0.41
C GLU A 310 12.72 1.63 0.48
N GLU A 311 13.49 1.64 -0.59
CA GLU A 311 14.70 2.46 -0.69
C GLU A 311 14.39 3.96 -0.53
N ARG A 312 13.29 4.41 -1.18
CA ARG A 312 12.82 5.80 -1.05
C ARG A 312 12.39 6.13 0.38
N PHE A 313 11.68 5.23 1.02
CA PHE A 313 11.28 5.42 2.42
C PHE A 313 12.50 5.54 3.33
N LEU A 314 13.49 4.65 3.19
CA LEU A 314 14.71 4.68 3.99
C LEU A 314 15.51 5.98 3.75
N GLU A 315 15.63 6.42 2.50
CA GLU A 315 16.30 7.68 2.14
C GLU A 315 15.65 8.90 2.82
N ILE A 316 14.31 8.96 2.81
CA ILE A 316 13.60 10.11 3.39
C ILE A 316 13.62 10.07 4.91
N THR A 317 13.44 8.89 5.52
CA THR A 317 13.45 8.77 6.97
C THR A 317 14.82 9.04 7.57
N SER A 318 15.92 8.61 6.92
CA SER A 318 17.27 8.93 7.36
C SER A 318 17.57 10.44 7.27
N ARG A 319 17.16 11.11 6.20
CA ARG A 319 17.29 12.59 6.08
C ARG A 319 16.48 13.34 7.15
N LEU A 320 15.31 12.84 7.54
CA LEU A 320 14.53 13.44 8.60
C LEU A 320 15.13 13.25 9.98
N GLU A 321 15.84 12.14 10.22
CA GLU A 321 16.57 11.88 11.46
C GLU A 321 17.84 12.75 11.59
N GLU A 322 18.53 12.99 10.49
CA GLU A 322 19.70 13.90 10.46
C GLU A 322 19.32 15.38 10.64
N ALA A 323 18.07 15.75 10.32
CA ALA A 323 17.57 17.13 10.41
C ALA A 323 16.88 17.45 11.75
N ALA A 324 16.68 16.47 12.64
CA ALA A 324 15.97 16.58 13.91
C ALA A 324 16.93 16.66 15.10
#